data_ed4ee57ecd7539d5d9ab700e90cffa89
#
_entry.id   ed4ee57ecd7539d5d9ab700e90cffa89
#
_cell.length_a   1.000
_cell.length_b   1.000
_cell.length_c   1.000
_cell.angle_alpha   90.00
_cell.angle_beta   90.00
_cell.angle_gamma   90.00
#
_symmetry.space_group_name_H-M   'P 1'
#
loop_
_entity.id
_entity.type
_entity.pdbx_description
1 polymer ?
#
loop_
_entity_poly.entity_id
_entity_poly.type
_entity_poly.pdbx_seq_one_letter_code
_entity_poly.pdbx_strand_id
1 'polypeptide(L)'
;MEKELLADAKHRMDKAVEAVKTEFNTVRSGRASVGLLDRIHVDYYGASTPLKQMANIAAPEPRLVTVQPFDKTAMKSIEKAIMESDLGLNPSNDGTVIRLPIPTLTEERRKELVKLVHRLAEDGRVAVRNVRRDCMKDLKELVHDGEVGEDAEARAEKELQKHTDGHVHDIDELVKHKEAEILEV
;
A
#
# COMPACT_ATOMS: atom_id res chain seq x y z
N MET A 1 17.17 -22.32 20.06
CA MET A 1 17.41 -22.48 18.59
C MET A 1 16.12 -22.61 17.80
N GLU A 2 15.28 -23.67 17.98
CA GLU A 2 14.00 -23.81 17.24
C GLU A 2 13.06 -22.60 17.39
N LYS A 3 12.95 -22.03 18.61
CA LYS A 3 12.09 -20.84 18.88
C LYS A 3 12.62 -19.58 18.19
N GLU A 4 13.92 -19.43 18.11
CA GLU A 4 14.56 -18.31 17.43
C GLU A 4 14.34 -18.41 15.92
N LEU A 5 14.45 -19.61 15.37
CA LEU A 5 14.20 -19.91 13.97
C LEU A 5 12.74 -19.62 13.58
N LEU A 6 11.77 -20.01 14.42
CA LEU A 6 10.35 -19.71 14.22
C LEU A 6 10.06 -18.22 14.35
N ALA A 7 10.70 -17.52 15.31
CA ALA A 7 10.56 -16.08 15.47
C ALA A 7 11.12 -15.31 14.25
N ASP A 8 12.26 -15.72 13.71
CA ASP A 8 12.82 -15.16 12.48
C ASP A 8 11.89 -15.40 11.28
N ALA A 9 11.41 -16.62 11.12
CA ALA A 9 10.46 -16.95 10.06
C ALA A 9 9.21 -16.10 10.13
N LYS A 10 8.60 -15.94 11.33
CA LYS A 10 7.45 -15.08 11.54
C LYS A 10 7.76 -13.62 11.15
N HIS A 11 8.89 -13.08 11.59
CA HIS A 11 9.31 -11.72 11.25
C HIS A 11 9.48 -11.52 9.74
N ARG A 12 10.10 -12.47 9.06
CA ARG A 12 10.23 -12.43 7.59
C ARG A 12 8.88 -12.51 6.88
N MET A 13 7.93 -13.30 7.40
CA MET A 13 6.55 -13.36 6.88
C MET A 13 5.79 -12.05 7.13
N ASP A 14 5.94 -11.44 8.31
CA ASP A 14 5.39 -10.12 8.62
C ASP A 14 5.88 -9.07 7.61
N LYS A 15 7.18 -9.07 7.29
CA LYS A 15 7.75 -8.20 6.26
C LYS A 15 7.19 -8.45 4.86
N ALA A 16 6.92 -9.70 4.51
CA ALA A 16 6.31 -10.03 3.22
C ALA A 16 4.89 -9.45 3.12
N VAL A 17 4.09 -9.52 4.17
CA VAL A 17 2.75 -8.91 4.24
C VAL A 17 2.84 -7.38 4.17
N GLU A 18 3.77 -6.76 4.90
CA GLU A 18 3.99 -5.31 4.83
C GLU A 18 4.41 -4.85 3.44
N ALA A 19 5.23 -5.63 2.73
CA ALA A 19 5.59 -5.35 1.35
C ALA A 19 4.36 -5.34 0.43
N VAL A 20 3.44 -6.29 0.60
CA VAL A 20 2.16 -6.32 -0.15
C VAL A 20 1.32 -5.07 0.15
N LYS A 21 1.21 -4.66 1.41
CA LYS A 21 0.51 -3.41 1.78
C LYS A 21 1.12 -2.19 1.09
N THR A 22 2.43 -2.09 1.09
CA THR A 22 3.15 -0.99 0.44
C THR A 22 2.90 -0.97 -1.07
N GLU A 23 2.97 -2.13 -1.72
CA GLU A 23 2.66 -2.29 -3.15
C GLU A 23 1.20 -1.91 -3.44
N PHE A 24 0.25 -2.34 -2.62
CA PHE A 24 -1.17 -2.01 -2.79
C PHE A 24 -1.45 -0.51 -2.63
N ASN A 25 -0.69 0.20 -1.80
CA ASN A 25 -0.80 1.64 -1.66
C ASN A 25 -0.37 2.39 -2.94
N THR A 26 0.47 1.78 -3.79
CA THR A 26 0.85 2.34 -5.08
C THR A 26 -0.24 2.15 -6.15
N VAL A 27 -1.14 1.20 -5.95
CA VAL A 27 -2.26 0.94 -6.88
C VAL A 27 -3.34 2.00 -6.66
N ARG A 28 -3.49 2.91 -7.62
CA ARG A 28 -4.50 3.97 -7.59
C ARG A 28 -5.87 3.39 -7.93
N SER A 29 -6.74 3.32 -6.94
CA SER A 29 -8.11 2.81 -7.09
C SER A 29 -9.10 3.82 -7.69
N GLY A 30 -8.66 5.03 -8.01
CA GLY A 30 -9.54 6.13 -8.46
C GLY A 30 -10.29 6.82 -7.32
N ARG A 31 -10.02 6.45 -6.07
CA ARG A 31 -10.59 7.09 -4.89
C ARG A 31 -9.79 8.33 -4.49
N ALA A 32 -10.49 9.41 -4.14
CA ALA A 32 -9.87 10.62 -3.64
C ALA A 32 -9.11 10.35 -2.34
N SER A 33 -7.86 10.79 -2.28
CA SER A 33 -7.05 10.74 -1.06
C SER A 33 -6.17 11.97 -0.97
N VAL A 34 -5.92 12.41 0.26
CA VAL A 34 -5.01 13.53 0.54
C VAL A 34 -3.60 13.25 -0.01
N GLY A 35 -3.16 12.00 0.05
CA GLY A 35 -1.85 11.56 -0.44
C GLY A 35 -1.62 11.72 -1.95
N LEU A 36 -2.68 11.92 -2.75
CA LEU A 36 -2.54 12.19 -4.18
C LEU A 36 -1.70 13.43 -4.47
N LEU A 37 -1.73 14.41 -3.57
CA LEU A 37 -1.07 15.71 -3.74
C LEU A 37 0.30 15.80 -3.04
N ASP A 38 0.77 14.74 -2.41
CA ASP A 38 2.01 14.74 -1.61
C ASP A 38 3.26 15.11 -2.40
N ARG A 39 3.26 14.84 -3.70
CA ARG A 39 4.41 15.12 -4.58
C ARG A 39 4.35 16.48 -5.24
N ILE A 40 3.27 17.25 -5.06
CA ILE A 40 3.11 18.55 -5.70
C ILE A 40 3.90 19.59 -4.92
N HIS A 41 4.73 20.32 -5.66
CA HIS A 41 5.47 21.48 -5.19
C HIS A 41 4.99 22.71 -5.94
N VAL A 42 4.82 23.80 -5.24
CA VAL A 42 4.33 25.08 -5.75
C VAL A 42 5.45 26.10 -5.69
N ASP A 43 5.60 26.90 -6.75
CA ASP A 43 6.45 28.08 -6.70
C ASP A 43 5.76 29.17 -5.87
N TYR A 44 6.27 29.38 -4.66
CA TYR A 44 5.79 30.39 -3.73
C TYR A 44 6.91 31.41 -3.45
N TYR A 45 6.75 32.60 -4.01
CA TYR A 45 7.78 33.67 -3.97
C TYR A 45 9.19 33.20 -4.38
N GLY A 46 9.27 32.39 -5.43
CA GLY A 46 10.53 31.88 -5.97
C GLY A 46 11.08 30.64 -5.23
N ALA A 47 10.40 30.14 -4.20
CA ALA A 47 10.77 28.93 -3.45
C ALA A 47 9.85 27.77 -3.78
N SER A 48 10.42 26.61 -4.13
CA SER A 48 9.65 25.37 -4.31
C SER A 48 9.17 24.86 -2.95
N THR A 49 7.87 24.95 -2.72
CA THR A 49 7.23 24.63 -1.43
C THR A 49 6.25 23.47 -1.59
N PRO A 50 6.30 22.43 -0.75
CA PRO A 50 5.31 21.35 -0.77
C PRO A 50 3.90 21.89 -0.57
N LEU A 51 2.95 21.45 -1.38
CA LEU A 51 1.56 21.93 -1.35
C LEU A 51 0.92 21.79 0.05
N LYS A 52 1.19 20.69 0.74
CA LYS A 52 0.66 20.44 2.09
C LYS A 52 1.12 21.44 3.16
N GLN A 53 2.20 22.18 2.90
CA GLN A 53 2.65 23.27 3.79
C GLN A 53 1.95 24.60 3.50
N MET A 54 1.26 24.71 2.36
CA MET A 54 0.63 25.95 1.89
C MET A 54 -0.89 25.92 1.98
N ALA A 55 -1.47 24.76 2.20
CA ALA A 55 -2.92 24.58 2.14
C ALA A 55 -3.40 23.48 3.08
N ASN A 56 -4.66 23.57 3.48
CA ASN A 56 -5.37 22.46 4.09
C ASN A 56 -5.96 21.57 2.98
N ILE A 57 -5.60 20.29 2.97
CA ILE A 57 -6.03 19.33 1.96
C ILE A 57 -6.98 18.33 2.62
N ALA A 58 -8.13 18.11 2.01
CA ALA A 58 -9.14 17.16 2.48
C ALA A 58 -9.74 16.35 1.32
N ALA A 59 -10.27 15.19 1.62
CA ALA A 59 -11.05 14.36 0.70
C ALA A 59 -12.46 14.17 1.30
N PRO A 60 -13.37 15.15 1.16
CA PRO A 60 -14.69 15.10 1.79
C PRO A 60 -15.62 14.09 1.14
N GLU A 61 -15.36 13.71 -0.10
CA GLU A 61 -16.14 12.76 -0.87
C GLU A 61 -15.19 11.75 -1.58
N PRO A 62 -15.69 10.56 -1.95
CA PRO A 62 -14.85 9.51 -2.57
C PRO A 62 -14.17 9.94 -3.88
N ARG A 63 -14.68 10.97 -4.55
CA ARG A 63 -14.16 11.47 -5.84
C ARG A 63 -13.92 12.97 -5.85
N LEU A 64 -13.71 13.56 -4.69
CA LEU A 64 -13.44 14.98 -4.57
C LEU A 64 -12.31 15.23 -3.57
N VAL A 65 -11.27 15.91 -4.02
CA VAL A 65 -10.24 16.48 -3.15
C VAL A 65 -10.42 17.98 -3.11
N THR A 66 -10.34 18.57 -1.93
CA THR A 66 -10.39 20.01 -1.71
C THR A 66 -9.06 20.51 -1.20
N VAL A 67 -8.62 21.65 -1.73
CA VAL A 67 -7.41 22.36 -1.33
C VAL A 67 -7.79 23.78 -0.92
N GLN A 68 -7.60 24.09 0.34
CA GLN A 68 -7.85 25.44 0.87
C GLN A 68 -6.52 26.11 1.18
N PRO A 69 -6.05 27.04 0.34
CA PRO A 69 -4.81 27.75 0.58
C PRO A 69 -4.89 28.58 1.87
N PHE A 70 -3.82 28.60 2.63
CA PHE A 70 -3.68 29.49 3.79
C PHE A 70 -3.53 30.94 3.35
N ASP A 71 -2.87 31.17 2.21
CA ASP A 71 -2.73 32.45 1.56
C ASP A 71 -3.50 32.44 0.23
N LYS A 72 -4.55 33.26 0.16
CA LYS A 72 -5.40 33.38 -1.04
C LYS A 72 -4.63 33.89 -2.27
N THR A 73 -3.55 34.61 -2.08
CA THR A 73 -2.72 35.10 -3.19
C THR A 73 -1.97 33.98 -3.90
N ALA A 74 -1.76 32.86 -3.23
CA ALA A 74 -1.13 31.66 -3.80
C ALA A 74 -2.08 30.78 -4.63
N MET A 75 -3.36 31.09 -4.68
CA MET A 75 -4.40 30.28 -5.35
C MET A 75 -4.01 29.93 -6.79
N LYS A 76 -3.64 30.94 -7.59
CA LYS A 76 -3.27 30.74 -9.00
C LYS A 76 -2.03 29.88 -9.17
N SER A 77 -1.03 30.08 -8.31
CA SER A 77 0.21 29.29 -8.36
C SER A 77 -0.05 27.82 -7.99
N ILE A 78 -0.95 27.58 -7.04
CA ILE A 78 -1.36 26.23 -6.65
C ILE A 78 -2.13 25.55 -7.78
N GLU A 79 -3.11 26.23 -8.39
CA GLU A 79 -3.84 25.70 -9.54
C GLU A 79 -2.91 25.35 -10.69
N LYS A 80 -1.98 26.24 -11.01
CA LYS A 80 -0.98 26.00 -12.07
C LYS A 80 -0.13 24.78 -11.78
N ALA A 81 0.38 24.62 -10.56
CA ALA A 81 1.18 23.47 -10.16
C ALA A 81 0.40 22.16 -10.27
N ILE A 82 -0.89 22.16 -9.94
CA ILE A 82 -1.76 20.99 -10.07
C ILE A 82 -2.02 20.66 -11.54
N MET A 83 -2.28 21.64 -12.38
CA MET A 83 -2.52 21.45 -13.82
C MET A 83 -1.28 20.95 -14.55
N GLU A 84 -0.10 21.44 -14.19
CA GLU A 84 1.19 21.03 -14.77
C GLU A 84 1.68 19.67 -14.24
N SER A 85 1.05 19.13 -13.20
CA SER A 85 1.38 17.80 -12.66
C SER A 85 0.92 16.68 -13.60
N ASP A 86 1.52 15.51 -13.42
CA ASP A 86 1.17 14.29 -14.16
C ASP A 86 -0.13 13.61 -13.68
N LEU A 87 -0.85 14.24 -12.75
CA LEU A 87 -2.08 13.69 -12.17
C LEU A 87 -3.30 13.78 -13.09
N GLY A 88 -3.27 14.64 -14.10
CA GLY A 88 -4.39 14.82 -15.03
C GLY A 88 -5.66 15.39 -14.40
N LEU A 89 -5.52 16.19 -13.33
CA LEU A 89 -6.62 16.78 -12.61
C LEU A 89 -6.94 18.18 -13.14
N ASN A 90 -8.23 18.52 -13.19
CA ASN A 90 -8.72 19.84 -13.58
C ASN A 90 -9.21 20.59 -12.35
N PRO A 91 -8.41 21.52 -11.80
CA PRO A 91 -8.83 22.31 -10.66
C PRO A 91 -9.92 23.33 -11.02
N SER A 92 -10.86 23.52 -10.13
CA SER A 92 -11.79 24.64 -10.14
C SER A 92 -11.81 25.31 -8.77
N ASN A 93 -11.92 26.65 -8.72
CA ASN A 93 -11.95 27.39 -7.47
C ASN A 93 -13.16 28.30 -7.36
N ASP A 94 -13.58 28.57 -6.13
CA ASP A 94 -14.63 29.55 -5.78
C ASP A 94 -14.06 30.84 -5.14
N GLY A 95 -12.75 31.04 -5.25
CA GLY A 95 -12.03 32.15 -4.61
C GLY A 95 -11.51 31.83 -3.20
N THR A 96 -11.91 30.73 -2.60
CA THR A 96 -11.49 30.29 -1.25
C THR A 96 -10.95 28.88 -1.23
N VAL A 97 -11.59 27.96 -1.97
CA VAL A 97 -11.27 26.54 -2.02
C VAL A 97 -11.10 26.09 -3.46
N ILE A 98 -10.04 25.31 -3.71
CA ILE A 98 -9.85 24.61 -4.98
C ILE A 98 -10.49 23.23 -4.88
N ARG A 99 -11.34 22.89 -5.83
CA ARG A 99 -11.96 21.57 -5.94
C ARG A 99 -11.32 20.79 -7.06
N LEU A 100 -10.94 19.55 -6.74
CA LEU A 100 -10.32 18.61 -7.66
C LEU A 100 -11.23 17.40 -7.81
N PRO A 101 -12.10 17.36 -8.83
CA PRO A 101 -12.87 16.16 -9.11
C PRO A 101 -11.93 15.07 -9.63
N ILE A 102 -12.05 13.88 -9.05
CA ILE A 102 -11.27 12.71 -9.47
C ILE A 102 -12.03 11.98 -10.58
N PRO A 103 -11.41 11.76 -11.76
CA PRO A 103 -12.07 11.05 -12.86
C PRO A 103 -12.46 9.62 -12.46
N THR A 104 -13.60 9.15 -12.97
CA THR A 104 -14.04 7.76 -12.80
C THR A 104 -13.12 6.83 -13.58
N LEU A 105 -12.78 5.69 -12.99
CA LEU A 105 -12.11 4.61 -13.73
C LEU A 105 -13.05 3.99 -14.75
N THR A 106 -12.52 3.68 -15.93
CA THR A 106 -13.25 2.84 -16.91
C THR A 106 -13.37 1.41 -16.40
N GLU A 107 -14.34 0.66 -16.91
CA GLU A 107 -14.51 -0.76 -16.55
C GLU A 107 -13.26 -1.59 -16.91
N GLU A 108 -12.67 -1.32 -18.07
CA GLU A 108 -11.43 -1.97 -18.51
C GLU A 108 -10.30 -1.68 -17.55
N ARG A 109 -10.15 -0.42 -17.10
CA ARG A 109 -9.10 -0.05 -16.17
C ARG A 109 -9.28 -0.67 -14.79
N ARG A 110 -10.52 -0.79 -14.31
CA ARG A 110 -10.82 -1.53 -13.07
C ARG A 110 -10.39 -2.98 -13.16
N LYS A 111 -10.72 -3.66 -14.27
CA LYS A 111 -10.31 -5.05 -14.50
C LYS A 111 -8.79 -5.23 -14.53
N GLU A 112 -8.06 -4.29 -15.15
CA GLU A 112 -6.60 -4.29 -15.15
C GLU A 112 -6.02 -4.13 -13.74
N LEU A 113 -6.58 -3.21 -12.95
CA LEU A 113 -6.14 -2.98 -11.57
C LEU A 113 -6.41 -4.17 -10.67
N VAL A 114 -7.55 -4.84 -10.81
CA VAL A 114 -7.86 -6.09 -10.10
C VAL A 114 -6.84 -7.18 -10.45
N LYS A 115 -6.50 -7.35 -11.72
CA LYS A 115 -5.46 -8.30 -12.13
C LYS A 115 -4.09 -7.96 -11.54
N LEU A 116 -3.74 -6.68 -11.50
CA LEU A 116 -2.50 -6.21 -10.87
C LEU A 116 -2.48 -6.55 -9.38
N VAL A 117 -3.57 -6.29 -8.66
CA VAL A 117 -3.71 -6.61 -7.23
C VAL A 117 -3.51 -8.11 -6.99
N HIS A 118 -4.15 -8.97 -7.77
CA HIS A 118 -3.98 -10.42 -7.66
C HIS A 118 -2.54 -10.86 -7.91
N ARG A 119 -1.86 -10.27 -8.90
CA ARG A 119 -0.45 -10.58 -9.18
C ARG A 119 0.46 -10.19 -8.02
N LEU A 120 0.31 -8.97 -7.49
CA LEU A 120 1.09 -8.50 -6.35
C LEU A 120 0.83 -9.36 -5.09
N ALA A 121 -0.41 -9.77 -4.88
CA ALA A 121 -0.77 -10.66 -3.78
C ALA A 121 -0.14 -12.05 -3.93
N GLU A 122 -0.12 -12.62 -5.14
CA GLU A 122 0.52 -13.92 -5.37
C GLU A 122 2.03 -13.86 -5.16
N ASP A 123 2.69 -12.78 -5.58
CA ASP A 123 4.10 -12.55 -5.28
C ASP A 123 4.35 -12.55 -3.75
N GLY A 124 3.46 -11.93 -2.98
CA GLY A 124 3.51 -11.94 -1.53
C GLY A 124 3.30 -13.33 -0.92
N ARG A 125 2.34 -14.11 -1.42
CA ARG A 125 2.10 -15.49 -0.98
C ARG A 125 3.29 -16.38 -1.29
N VAL A 126 3.90 -16.22 -2.45
CA VAL A 126 5.14 -16.92 -2.82
C VAL A 126 6.27 -16.58 -1.86
N ALA A 127 6.43 -15.30 -1.49
CA ALA A 127 7.43 -14.88 -0.51
C ALA A 127 7.20 -15.54 0.85
N VAL A 128 5.97 -15.60 1.36
CA VAL A 128 5.61 -16.29 2.61
C VAL A 128 5.93 -17.79 2.53
N ARG A 129 5.57 -18.45 1.44
CA ARG A 129 5.87 -19.88 1.24
C ARG A 129 7.38 -20.17 1.12
N ASN A 130 8.13 -19.24 0.55
CA ASN A 130 9.60 -19.34 0.49
C ASN A 130 10.22 -19.28 1.89
N VAL A 131 9.77 -18.34 2.74
CA VAL A 131 10.20 -18.26 4.14
C VAL A 131 9.92 -19.56 4.88
N ARG A 132 8.72 -20.15 4.69
CA ARG A 132 8.38 -21.45 5.27
C ARG A 132 9.36 -22.53 4.81
N ARG A 133 9.64 -22.61 3.52
CA ARG A 133 10.55 -23.62 2.94
C ARG A 133 11.97 -23.49 3.49
N ASP A 134 12.48 -22.27 3.58
CA ASP A 134 13.80 -21.98 4.14
C ASP A 134 13.87 -22.44 5.61
N CYS A 135 12.91 -22.02 6.42
CA CYS A 135 12.84 -22.39 7.83
C CYS A 135 12.72 -23.91 8.03
N MET A 136 11.95 -24.60 7.18
CA MET A 136 11.87 -26.09 7.22
C MET A 136 13.20 -26.75 6.90
N LYS A 137 13.96 -26.18 5.98
CA LYS A 137 15.30 -26.69 5.64
C LYS A 137 16.23 -26.56 6.84
N ASP A 138 16.30 -25.34 7.42
CA ASP A 138 17.15 -25.06 8.57
C ASP A 138 16.77 -25.92 9.79
N LEU A 139 15.47 -26.13 10.02
CA LEU A 139 14.97 -27.01 11.08
C LEU A 139 15.44 -28.47 10.90
N LYS A 140 15.39 -28.98 9.69
CA LYS A 140 15.89 -30.33 9.38
C LYS A 140 17.40 -30.49 9.56
N GLU A 141 18.18 -29.44 9.26
CA GLU A 141 19.62 -29.41 9.53
C GLU A 141 19.88 -29.50 11.04
N LEU A 142 19.15 -28.74 11.87
CA LEU A 142 19.26 -28.81 13.34
C LEU A 142 18.91 -30.20 13.90
N VAL A 143 17.93 -30.89 13.30
CA VAL A 143 17.57 -32.25 13.70
C VAL A 143 18.69 -33.22 13.29
N HIS A 144 19.22 -33.10 12.08
CA HIS A 144 20.33 -33.94 11.59
C HIS A 144 21.57 -33.80 12.47
N ASP A 145 21.87 -32.59 12.94
CA ASP A 145 23.01 -32.30 13.80
C ASP A 145 22.77 -32.69 15.28
N GLY A 146 21.56 -33.18 15.59
CA GLY A 146 21.18 -33.64 16.93
C GLY A 146 20.90 -32.50 17.92
N GLU A 147 20.78 -31.26 17.44
CA GLU A 147 20.51 -30.08 18.26
C GLU A 147 19.02 -29.93 18.61
N VAL A 148 18.14 -30.53 17.81
CA VAL A 148 16.69 -30.53 18.00
C VAL A 148 16.19 -31.97 17.87
N GLY A 149 15.32 -32.40 18.78
CA GLY A 149 14.69 -33.74 18.73
C GLY A 149 13.49 -33.78 17.78
N GLU A 150 13.15 -34.98 17.27
CA GLU A 150 12.04 -35.20 16.33
C GLU A 150 10.67 -34.66 16.86
N ASP A 151 10.40 -34.81 18.16
CA ASP A 151 9.16 -34.27 18.76
C ASP A 151 9.11 -32.73 18.73
N ALA A 152 10.26 -32.08 18.87
CA ALA A 152 10.37 -30.63 18.79
C ALA A 152 10.26 -30.16 17.33
N GLU A 153 10.84 -30.90 16.38
CA GLU A 153 10.64 -30.67 14.93
C GLU A 153 9.15 -30.70 14.58
N ALA A 154 8.44 -31.76 14.97
CA ALA A 154 7.02 -31.91 14.67
C ALA A 154 6.14 -30.76 15.24
N ARG A 155 6.48 -30.26 16.44
CA ARG A 155 5.80 -29.08 17.01
C ARG A 155 6.13 -27.80 16.24
N ALA A 156 7.40 -27.60 15.93
CA ALA A 156 7.87 -26.42 15.17
C ALA A 156 7.25 -26.36 13.77
N GLU A 157 7.15 -27.52 13.09
CA GLU A 157 6.49 -27.62 11.78
C GLU A 157 5.01 -27.18 11.84
N LYS A 158 4.26 -27.64 12.86
CA LYS A 158 2.85 -27.24 13.04
C LYS A 158 2.71 -25.75 13.31
N GLU A 159 3.59 -25.19 14.14
CA GLU A 159 3.59 -23.77 14.45
C GLU A 159 3.95 -22.94 13.20
N LEU A 160 4.96 -23.36 12.45
CA LEU A 160 5.35 -22.72 11.20
C LEU A 160 4.22 -22.75 10.15
N GLN A 161 3.50 -23.89 10.05
CA GLN A 161 2.34 -23.99 9.17
C GLN A 161 1.24 -23.02 9.59
N LYS A 162 0.97 -22.89 10.88
CA LYS A 162 0.00 -21.93 11.42
C LYS A 162 0.38 -20.49 11.09
N HIS A 163 1.66 -20.14 11.23
CA HIS A 163 2.15 -18.82 10.82
C HIS A 163 1.98 -18.58 9.33
N THR A 164 2.32 -19.57 8.50
CA THR A 164 2.15 -19.48 7.05
C THR A 164 0.70 -19.24 6.66
N ASP A 165 -0.22 -20.05 7.19
CA ASP A 165 -1.65 -19.93 6.89
C ASP A 165 -2.23 -18.59 7.35
N GLY A 166 -1.81 -18.09 8.50
CA GLY A 166 -2.21 -16.79 9.02
C GLY A 166 -1.76 -15.65 8.12
N HIS A 167 -0.50 -15.65 7.66
CA HIS A 167 0.02 -14.59 6.80
C HIS A 167 -0.56 -14.65 5.38
N VAL A 168 -0.83 -15.85 4.85
CA VAL A 168 -1.55 -15.99 3.57
C VAL A 168 -2.98 -15.45 3.70
N HIS A 169 -3.66 -15.75 4.81
CA HIS A 169 -4.98 -15.19 5.09
C HIS A 169 -4.97 -13.66 5.19
N ASP A 170 -3.97 -13.08 5.83
CA ASP A 170 -3.81 -11.61 5.90
C ASP A 170 -3.67 -10.99 4.51
N ILE A 171 -2.90 -11.62 3.60
CA ILE A 171 -2.80 -11.18 2.21
C ILE A 171 -4.15 -11.29 1.50
N ASP A 172 -4.91 -12.37 1.72
CA ASP A 172 -6.24 -12.55 1.12
C ASP A 172 -7.23 -11.48 1.58
N GLU A 173 -7.18 -11.08 2.85
CA GLU A 173 -7.99 -9.97 3.37
C GLU A 173 -7.58 -8.62 2.75
N LEU A 174 -6.29 -8.38 2.56
CA LEU A 174 -5.81 -7.19 1.84
C LEU A 174 -6.34 -7.13 0.41
N VAL A 175 -6.38 -8.28 -0.29
CA VAL A 175 -6.96 -8.39 -1.64
C VAL A 175 -8.43 -8.00 -1.63
N LYS A 176 -9.23 -8.57 -0.73
CA LYS A 176 -10.67 -8.27 -0.62
C LYS A 176 -10.92 -6.78 -0.42
N HIS A 177 -10.17 -6.15 0.50
CA HIS A 177 -10.29 -4.73 0.77
C HIS A 177 -9.94 -3.88 -0.46
N LYS A 178 -8.85 -4.23 -1.14
CA LYS A 178 -8.40 -3.47 -2.31
C LYS A 178 -9.33 -3.65 -3.51
N GLU A 179 -9.85 -4.84 -3.74
CA GLU A 179 -10.86 -5.08 -4.78
C GLU A 179 -12.15 -4.30 -4.51
N ALA A 180 -12.65 -4.31 -3.28
CA ALA A 180 -13.82 -3.52 -2.91
C ALA A 180 -13.58 -2.03 -3.17
N GLU A 181 -12.42 -1.50 -2.77
CA GLU A 181 -12.02 -0.12 -3.02
C GLU A 181 -12.00 0.23 -4.53
N ILE A 182 -11.52 -0.68 -5.39
CA ILE A 182 -11.47 -0.48 -6.84
C ILE A 182 -12.88 -0.54 -7.46
N LEU A 183 -13.76 -1.40 -6.94
CA LEU A 183 -15.09 -1.65 -7.51
C LEU A 183 -16.17 -0.68 -7.01
N GLU A 184 -15.99 -0.08 -5.84
CA GLU A 184 -16.96 0.86 -5.23
C GLU A 184 -16.93 2.28 -5.84
N VAL A 185 -16.00 2.60 -6.72
CA VAL A 185 -15.79 3.96 -7.26
C VAL A 185 -16.43 4.15 -8.64
#